data_184a5cf3d56197157682b1471050d0de
#
_entry.id   184a5cf3d56197157682b1471050d0de
#
_cell.length_a   1.000
_cell.length_b   1.000
_cell.length_c   1.000
_cell.angle_alpha   90.00
_cell.angle_beta   90.00
_cell.angle_gamma   90.00
#
_symmetry.space_group_name_H-M   'P 1'
#
loop_
_entity.id
_entity.type
_entity.pdbx_description
1 polymer ?
#
loop_
_entity_poly.entity_id
_entity_poly.type
_entity_poly.pdbx_seq_one_letter_code
_entity_poly.pdbx_strand_id
1 'polypeptide(L)'
;MSIEVKGVKKTYGDFSVSLDFSVNKGETLALVGPSGSGKTTALNLISGISAPEEGRIIVDGEDISVLPAWKRNISVVFQDLALFPHLDVGGNIAYGLFIRKIPRKERLRIVEEALGTVRLSGYARRRIDTLSGGERQRVAIARALASKPRALLLDEPFSSLDAPLRKELRREFLEIRSRSDAPCVFVTHDREEAAIVADRIALIAGGRIIETASVREIFSEPKTEFAARFFGAGQVLPCRVLEKRHEGFEVSSPLGILTVMTPSEFNSEKPMIFIPCEGFSFNNLDKAGWKNFNARVTNSIFEGSKLSVKLLLPPWVSGQNQIVNEQISFELAANPREKIPESGGNMDIWIDQSLIRFVR
;
A
#
# COMPACT_ATOMS: atom_id res chain seq x y z
N MET A 1 -19.28 12.00 4.49
CA MET A 1 -19.24 10.53 4.63
C MET A 1 -17.89 10.15 5.18
N SER A 2 -17.82 9.23 6.14
CA SER A 2 -16.55 8.72 6.70
C SER A 2 -16.74 7.29 7.19
N ILE A 3 -15.62 6.55 7.29
CA ILE A 3 -15.57 5.24 7.96
C ILE A 3 -14.64 5.37 9.14
N GLU A 4 -15.06 4.90 10.31
CA GLU A 4 -14.21 4.77 11.49
C GLU A 4 -14.30 3.32 11.99
N VAL A 5 -13.17 2.66 12.08
CA VAL A 5 -12.99 1.31 12.63
C VAL A 5 -12.24 1.47 13.93
N LYS A 6 -12.93 1.34 15.08
CA LYS A 6 -12.40 1.64 16.42
C LYS A 6 -12.25 0.38 17.24
N GLY A 7 -11.03 -0.06 17.46
CA GLY A 7 -10.70 -1.19 18.30
C GLY A 7 -11.41 -2.48 17.90
N VAL A 8 -11.71 -2.67 16.61
CA VAL A 8 -12.45 -3.83 16.10
C VAL A 8 -11.57 -5.07 16.20
N LYS A 9 -12.09 -6.10 16.88
CA LYS A 9 -11.42 -7.39 17.00
C LYS A 9 -12.30 -8.55 16.53
N LYS A 10 -11.65 -9.57 15.98
CA LYS A 10 -12.24 -10.84 15.58
C LYS A 10 -11.20 -11.95 15.61
N THR A 11 -11.58 -13.08 16.18
CA THR A 11 -10.72 -14.27 16.31
C THR A 11 -11.24 -15.41 15.46
N TYR A 12 -10.33 -16.12 14.79
CA TYR A 12 -10.59 -17.30 13.98
C TYR A 12 -9.56 -18.38 14.33
N GLY A 13 -9.87 -19.27 15.25
CA GLY A 13 -8.90 -20.22 15.78
C GLY A 13 -7.70 -19.51 16.41
N ASP A 14 -6.50 -19.77 15.89
CA ASP A 14 -5.25 -19.16 16.36
C ASP A 14 -4.95 -17.78 15.73
N PHE A 15 -5.75 -17.34 14.77
CA PHE A 15 -5.56 -16.05 14.09
C PHE A 15 -6.56 -15.01 14.60
N SER A 16 -6.05 -13.86 15.01
CA SER A 16 -6.87 -12.74 15.45
C SER A 16 -6.59 -11.48 14.63
N VAL A 17 -7.64 -10.71 14.34
CA VAL A 17 -7.55 -9.41 13.68
C VAL A 17 -7.92 -8.33 14.66
N SER A 18 -7.08 -7.27 14.72
CA SER A 18 -7.32 -6.07 15.53
C SER A 18 -7.10 -4.83 14.68
N LEU A 19 -8.17 -4.07 14.44
CA LEU A 19 -8.20 -2.97 13.49
C LEU A 19 -8.56 -1.66 14.19
N ASP A 20 -7.79 -0.62 13.88
CA ASP A 20 -8.05 0.75 14.29
C ASP A 20 -7.59 1.69 13.18
N PHE A 21 -8.53 2.31 12.45
CA PHE A 21 -8.24 3.28 11.39
C PHE A 21 -9.49 4.06 10.99
N SER A 22 -9.29 5.16 10.26
CA SER A 22 -10.37 5.97 9.70
C SER A 22 -10.11 6.29 8.23
N VAL A 23 -11.21 6.49 7.49
CA VAL A 23 -11.20 6.95 6.09
C VAL A 23 -12.16 8.11 5.97
N ASN A 24 -11.68 9.25 5.49
CA ASN A 24 -12.47 10.45 5.33
C ASN A 24 -13.33 10.42 4.06
N LYS A 25 -14.25 11.37 3.97
CA LYS A 25 -15.06 11.61 2.77
C LYS A 25 -14.15 11.81 1.54
N GLY A 26 -14.42 11.08 0.46
CA GLY A 26 -13.65 11.15 -0.78
C GLY A 26 -12.25 10.54 -0.71
N GLU A 27 -11.79 10.13 0.48
CA GLU A 27 -10.49 9.51 0.67
C GLU A 27 -10.48 8.05 0.23
N THR A 28 -9.36 7.61 -0.33
CA THR A 28 -9.04 6.20 -0.57
C THR A 28 -7.93 5.77 0.39
N LEU A 29 -8.24 4.85 1.30
CA LEU A 29 -7.26 4.19 2.15
C LEU A 29 -6.91 2.82 1.53
N ALA A 30 -5.65 2.61 1.16
CA ALA A 30 -5.20 1.27 0.78
C ALA A 30 -4.83 0.46 2.03
N LEU A 31 -5.43 -0.70 2.17
CA LEU A 31 -5.05 -1.70 3.17
C LEU A 31 -4.09 -2.70 2.52
N VAL A 32 -2.82 -2.60 2.88
CA VAL A 32 -1.72 -3.33 2.22
C VAL A 32 -1.03 -4.26 3.20
N GLY A 33 -0.56 -5.41 2.75
CA GLY A 33 0.17 -6.34 3.59
C GLY A 33 0.36 -7.71 2.94
N PRO A 34 1.16 -8.60 3.54
CA PRO A 34 1.41 -9.96 3.05
C PRO A 34 0.10 -10.77 2.91
N SER A 35 0.17 -11.87 2.17
CA SER A 35 -0.92 -12.84 2.14
C SER A 35 -1.19 -13.38 3.55
N GLY A 36 -2.46 -13.57 3.90
CA GLY A 36 -2.86 -14.02 5.25
C GLY A 36 -2.77 -12.96 6.36
N SER A 37 -2.46 -11.69 6.06
CA SER A 37 -2.36 -10.64 7.08
C SER A 37 -3.70 -10.17 7.66
N GLY A 38 -4.86 -10.58 7.09
CA GLY A 38 -6.18 -10.20 7.57
C GLY A 38 -6.93 -9.16 6.75
N LYS A 39 -6.45 -8.81 5.54
CA LYS A 39 -7.06 -7.79 4.66
C LYS A 39 -8.51 -8.10 4.29
N THR A 40 -8.77 -9.29 3.75
CA THR A 40 -10.13 -9.74 3.40
C THR A 40 -11.02 -9.85 4.64
N THR A 41 -10.44 -10.26 5.79
CA THR A 41 -11.16 -10.26 7.07
C THR A 41 -11.60 -8.85 7.47
N ALA A 42 -10.74 -7.86 7.30
CA ALA A 42 -11.09 -6.45 7.56
C ALA A 42 -12.25 -5.99 6.67
N LEU A 43 -12.22 -6.30 5.36
CA LEU A 43 -13.34 -5.99 4.46
C LEU A 43 -14.64 -6.71 4.88
N ASN A 44 -14.57 -7.99 5.27
CA ASN A 44 -15.72 -8.76 5.72
C ASN A 44 -16.34 -8.18 6.99
N LEU A 45 -15.53 -7.68 7.91
CA LEU A 45 -16.02 -7.00 9.12
C LEU A 45 -16.70 -5.67 8.77
N ILE A 46 -16.09 -4.84 7.91
CA ILE A 46 -16.65 -3.54 7.52
C ILE A 46 -17.93 -3.72 6.70
N SER A 47 -17.96 -4.68 5.77
CA SER A 47 -19.14 -4.95 4.94
C SER A 47 -20.30 -5.60 5.70
N GLY A 48 -20.04 -6.23 6.86
CA GLY A 48 -21.04 -6.95 7.65
C GLY A 48 -21.29 -8.38 7.22
N ILE A 49 -20.40 -8.95 6.41
CA ILE A 49 -20.36 -10.40 6.10
C ILE A 49 -19.96 -11.17 7.37
N SER A 50 -19.07 -10.57 8.17
CA SER A 50 -18.70 -11.07 9.49
C SER A 50 -18.97 -10.02 10.56
N ALA A 51 -19.41 -10.42 11.74
CA ALA A 51 -19.62 -9.51 12.87
C ALA A 51 -18.34 -9.41 13.71
N PRO A 52 -17.97 -8.22 14.19
CA PRO A 52 -16.89 -8.06 15.16
C PRO A 52 -17.26 -8.67 16.51
N GLU A 53 -16.27 -9.08 17.28
CA GLU A 53 -16.42 -9.52 18.67
C GLU A 53 -16.30 -8.35 19.63
N GLU A 54 -15.41 -7.41 19.31
CA GLU A 54 -15.18 -6.19 20.08
C GLU A 54 -15.04 -4.99 19.12
N GLY A 55 -15.18 -3.80 19.68
CA GLY A 55 -15.00 -2.54 18.96
C GLY A 55 -16.23 -2.08 18.19
N ARG A 56 -16.05 -1.06 17.38
CA ARG A 56 -17.14 -0.42 16.63
C ARG A 56 -16.75 -0.07 15.21
N ILE A 57 -17.71 -0.19 14.30
CA ILE A 57 -17.62 0.26 12.92
C ILE A 57 -18.65 1.36 12.73
N ILE A 58 -18.18 2.57 12.48
CA ILE A 58 -19.02 3.76 12.38
C ILE A 58 -18.93 4.26 10.94
N VAL A 59 -20.07 4.51 10.31
CA VAL A 59 -20.16 5.11 8.98
C VAL A 59 -21.08 6.32 9.06
N ASP A 60 -20.56 7.49 8.71
CA ASP A 60 -21.26 8.78 8.81
C ASP A 60 -21.82 9.06 10.23
N GLY A 61 -21.07 8.71 11.27
CA GLY A 61 -21.46 8.89 12.64
C GLY A 61 -22.44 7.84 13.19
N GLU A 62 -22.91 6.90 12.36
CA GLU A 62 -23.80 5.81 12.75
C GLU A 62 -23.02 4.53 13.02
N ASP A 63 -23.22 3.93 14.21
CA ASP A 63 -22.65 2.63 14.55
C ASP A 63 -23.40 1.52 13.79
N ILE A 64 -22.70 0.89 12.86
CA ILE A 64 -23.23 -0.17 12.01
C ILE A 64 -22.71 -1.57 12.40
N SER A 65 -22.02 -1.71 13.51
CA SER A 65 -21.30 -2.93 13.93
C SER A 65 -22.20 -4.16 13.95
N VAL A 66 -23.41 -4.02 14.47
CA VAL A 66 -24.41 -5.10 14.60
C VAL A 66 -25.35 -5.21 13.38
N LEU A 67 -25.27 -4.26 12.43
CA LEU A 67 -26.13 -4.32 11.26
C LEU A 67 -25.65 -5.41 10.29
N PRO A 68 -26.56 -6.21 9.73
CA PRO A 68 -26.22 -7.15 8.67
C PRO A 68 -25.85 -6.41 7.38
N ALA A 69 -25.06 -7.03 6.50
CA ALA A 69 -24.49 -6.44 5.29
C ALA A 69 -25.51 -5.65 4.43
N TRP A 70 -26.70 -6.21 4.22
CA TRP A 70 -27.73 -5.58 3.36
C TRP A 70 -28.34 -4.28 3.94
N LYS A 71 -28.14 -3.99 5.22
CA LYS A 71 -28.58 -2.75 5.88
C LYS A 71 -27.48 -1.68 5.95
N ARG A 72 -26.22 -2.02 5.73
CA ARG A 72 -25.08 -1.09 5.88
C ARG A 72 -24.98 -0.07 4.75
N ASN A 73 -25.61 -0.31 3.59
CA ASN A 73 -25.46 0.51 2.38
C ASN A 73 -23.99 0.70 1.96
N ILE A 74 -23.19 -0.35 2.06
CA ILE A 74 -21.80 -0.43 1.63
C ILE A 74 -21.74 -1.29 0.39
N SER A 75 -20.99 -0.88 -0.63
CA SER A 75 -20.75 -1.68 -1.82
C SER A 75 -19.39 -2.34 -1.76
N VAL A 76 -19.34 -3.61 -2.18
CA VAL A 76 -18.11 -4.41 -2.24
C VAL A 76 -17.87 -4.85 -3.68
N VAL A 77 -16.64 -4.64 -4.17
CA VAL A 77 -16.12 -5.29 -5.38
C VAL A 77 -15.17 -6.39 -4.91
N PHE A 78 -15.56 -7.63 -5.13
CA PHE A 78 -14.77 -8.81 -4.76
C PHE A 78 -13.71 -9.11 -5.81
N GLN A 79 -12.70 -9.87 -5.45
CA GLN A 79 -11.60 -10.27 -6.33
C GLN A 79 -12.09 -11.05 -7.56
N ASP A 80 -13.10 -11.91 -7.39
CA ASP A 80 -13.76 -12.67 -8.47
C ASP A 80 -14.87 -11.89 -9.19
N LEU A 81 -15.00 -10.58 -8.86
CA LEU A 81 -16.03 -9.66 -9.32
C LEU A 81 -17.47 -10.03 -8.95
N ALA A 82 -17.77 -11.27 -8.64
CA ALA A 82 -19.08 -11.81 -8.29
C ALA A 82 -20.23 -11.29 -9.20
N LEU A 83 -20.00 -11.22 -10.51
CA LEU A 83 -21.01 -10.86 -11.49
C LEU A 83 -21.99 -12.00 -11.69
N PHE A 84 -23.27 -11.70 -11.83
CA PHE A 84 -24.34 -12.68 -12.06
C PHE A 84 -24.32 -13.14 -13.53
N PRO A 85 -23.91 -14.39 -13.82
CA PRO A 85 -23.73 -14.85 -15.20
C PRO A 85 -25.04 -15.01 -15.97
N HIS A 86 -26.16 -15.17 -15.26
CA HIS A 86 -27.48 -15.29 -15.85
C HIS A 86 -28.16 -13.95 -16.18
N LEU A 87 -27.54 -12.84 -15.78
CA LEU A 87 -28.02 -11.49 -16.08
C LEU A 87 -27.11 -10.86 -17.15
N ASP A 88 -27.68 -9.96 -17.96
CA ASP A 88 -26.92 -9.07 -18.80
C ASP A 88 -26.19 -7.98 -17.98
N VAL A 89 -25.43 -7.13 -18.63
CA VAL A 89 -24.68 -6.03 -18.00
C VAL A 89 -25.62 -5.08 -17.25
N GLY A 90 -26.71 -4.68 -17.90
CA GLY A 90 -27.71 -3.78 -17.29
C GLY A 90 -28.38 -4.41 -16.08
N GLY A 91 -28.72 -5.70 -16.16
CA GLY A 91 -29.28 -6.48 -15.04
C GLY A 91 -28.34 -6.56 -13.85
N ASN A 92 -27.03 -6.78 -14.10
CA ASN A 92 -26.00 -6.77 -13.05
C ASN A 92 -25.95 -5.41 -12.33
N ILE A 93 -25.90 -4.32 -13.07
CA ILE A 93 -25.84 -2.96 -12.50
C ILE A 93 -27.15 -2.63 -11.77
N ALA A 94 -28.30 -3.00 -12.35
CA ALA A 94 -29.60 -2.71 -11.80
C ALA A 94 -30.00 -3.58 -10.60
N TYR A 95 -29.28 -4.68 -10.32
CA TYR A 95 -29.73 -5.67 -9.34
C TYR A 95 -29.95 -5.08 -7.94
N GLY A 96 -28.99 -4.34 -7.41
CA GLY A 96 -29.12 -3.68 -6.10
C GLY A 96 -30.27 -2.64 -6.07
N LEU A 97 -30.48 -1.93 -7.17
CA LEU A 97 -31.56 -0.97 -7.31
C LEU A 97 -32.94 -1.65 -7.35
N PHE A 98 -32.99 -2.84 -7.97
CA PHE A 98 -34.20 -3.68 -8.00
C PHE A 98 -34.59 -4.14 -6.59
N ILE A 99 -33.64 -4.65 -5.80
CA ILE A 99 -33.88 -5.05 -4.41
C ILE A 99 -34.38 -3.87 -3.56
N ARG A 100 -33.90 -2.65 -3.82
CA ARG A 100 -34.35 -1.42 -3.16
C ARG A 100 -35.67 -0.88 -3.70
N LYS A 101 -36.32 -1.60 -4.59
CA LYS A 101 -37.63 -1.25 -5.20
C LYS A 101 -37.60 0.09 -5.95
N ILE A 102 -36.46 0.51 -6.49
CA ILE A 102 -36.36 1.69 -7.35
C ILE A 102 -37.21 1.47 -8.61
N PRO A 103 -38.01 2.45 -9.05
CA PRO A 103 -38.88 2.33 -10.24
C PRO A 103 -38.07 1.98 -11.50
N ARG A 104 -38.65 1.18 -12.41
CA ARG A 104 -37.97 0.69 -13.63
C ARG A 104 -37.36 1.81 -14.47
N LYS A 105 -38.12 2.90 -14.68
CA LYS A 105 -37.66 4.04 -15.48
C LYS A 105 -36.41 4.68 -14.89
N GLU A 106 -36.38 4.83 -13.58
CA GLU A 106 -35.21 5.40 -12.87
C GLU A 106 -34.02 4.45 -12.87
N ARG A 107 -34.25 3.13 -12.67
CA ARG A 107 -33.18 2.12 -12.78
C ARG A 107 -32.49 2.18 -14.14
N LEU A 108 -33.25 2.25 -15.25
CA LEU A 108 -32.67 2.35 -16.59
C LEU A 108 -31.78 3.59 -16.73
N ARG A 109 -32.23 4.74 -16.22
CA ARG A 109 -31.44 5.99 -16.24
C ARG A 109 -30.15 5.81 -15.44
N ILE A 110 -30.21 5.26 -14.23
CA ILE A 110 -29.01 5.02 -13.39
C ILE A 110 -28.04 4.05 -14.06
N VAL A 111 -28.54 3.00 -14.71
CA VAL A 111 -27.72 2.03 -15.47
C VAL A 111 -26.95 2.71 -16.58
N GLU A 112 -27.63 3.53 -17.41
CA GLU A 112 -26.97 4.24 -18.50
C GLU A 112 -25.94 5.27 -17.99
N GLU A 113 -26.24 5.99 -16.91
CA GLU A 113 -25.29 6.89 -16.25
C GLU A 113 -24.05 6.14 -15.71
N ALA A 114 -24.28 4.99 -15.04
CA ALA A 114 -23.20 4.17 -14.52
C ALA A 114 -22.32 3.60 -15.64
N LEU A 115 -22.93 3.13 -16.75
CA LEU A 115 -22.19 2.66 -17.92
C LEU A 115 -21.39 3.78 -18.59
N GLY A 116 -21.95 4.98 -18.67
CA GLY A 116 -21.24 6.16 -19.16
C GLY A 116 -20.02 6.49 -18.32
N THR A 117 -20.15 6.38 -16.99
CA THR A 117 -19.03 6.63 -16.04
C THR A 117 -17.84 5.69 -16.25
N VAL A 118 -18.09 4.43 -16.60
CA VAL A 118 -17.05 3.42 -16.83
C VAL A 118 -16.72 3.20 -18.32
N ARG A 119 -17.14 4.11 -19.21
CA ARG A 119 -16.89 4.08 -20.66
C ARG A 119 -17.42 2.82 -21.37
N LEU A 120 -18.58 2.30 -20.92
CA LEU A 120 -19.28 1.15 -21.50
C LEU A 120 -20.68 1.51 -22.00
N SER A 121 -20.89 2.73 -22.49
CA SER A 121 -22.19 3.15 -23.07
C SER A 121 -22.65 2.18 -24.15
N GLY A 122 -23.93 1.82 -24.13
CA GLY A 122 -24.53 0.88 -25.07
C GLY A 122 -24.33 -0.61 -24.76
N TYR A 123 -23.63 -0.96 -23.65
CA TYR A 123 -23.37 -2.36 -23.27
C TYR A 123 -24.50 -2.99 -22.45
N ALA A 124 -25.54 -2.27 -22.09
CA ALA A 124 -26.56 -2.73 -21.14
C ALA A 124 -27.15 -4.12 -21.48
N ARG A 125 -27.31 -4.45 -22.76
CA ARG A 125 -27.89 -5.73 -23.22
C ARG A 125 -26.86 -6.82 -23.52
N ARG A 126 -25.55 -6.56 -23.34
CA ARG A 126 -24.52 -7.57 -23.55
C ARG A 126 -24.51 -8.59 -22.44
N ARG A 127 -24.18 -9.82 -22.79
CA ARG A 127 -23.97 -10.92 -21.82
C ARG A 127 -22.62 -10.79 -21.17
N ILE A 128 -22.51 -11.18 -19.90
CA ILE A 128 -21.26 -11.08 -19.10
C ILE A 128 -20.16 -11.97 -19.70
N ASP A 129 -20.51 -13.14 -20.21
CA ASP A 129 -19.57 -14.10 -20.80
C ASP A 129 -18.88 -13.61 -22.10
N THR A 130 -19.48 -12.61 -22.77
CA THR A 130 -18.91 -12.01 -23.99
C THR A 130 -17.91 -10.88 -23.71
N LEU A 131 -17.73 -10.49 -22.43
CA LEU A 131 -16.90 -9.37 -22.05
C LEU A 131 -15.43 -9.80 -21.78
N SER A 132 -14.49 -8.93 -22.13
CA SER A 132 -13.10 -9.05 -21.69
C SER A 132 -12.98 -8.93 -20.16
N GLY A 133 -11.83 -9.31 -19.59
CA GLY A 133 -11.56 -9.16 -18.16
C GLY A 133 -11.71 -7.71 -17.67
N GLY A 134 -11.16 -6.76 -18.42
CA GLY A 134 -11.28 -5.33 -18.09
C GLY A 134 -12.70 -4.79 -18.19
N GLU A 135 -13.48 -5.24 -19.20
CA GLU A 135 -14.91 -4.85 -19.31
C GLU A 135 -15.72 -5.42 -18.13
N ARG A 136 -15.47 -6.67 -17.73
CA ARG A 136 -16.10 -7.25 -16.51
C ARG A 136 -15.77 -6.46 -15.27
N GLN A 137 -14.51 -6.04 -15.12
CA GLN A 137 -14.07 -5.20 -14.01
C GLN A 137 -14.83 -3.87 -13.97
N ARG A 138 -14.94 -3.18 -15.10
CA ARG A 138 -15.69 -1.93 -15.21
C ARG A 138 -17.17 -2.13 -14.88
N VAL A 139 -17.78 -3.22 -15.29
CA VAL A 139 -19.18 -3.56 -14.93
C VAL A 139 -19.31 -3.75 -13.42
N ALA A 140 -18.37 -4.43 -12.76
CA ALA A 140 -18.39 -4.61 -11.30
C ALA A 140 -18.28 -3.29 -10.54
N ILE A 141 -17.41 -2.38 -11.00
CA ILE A 141 -17.28 -1.03 -10.44
C ILE A 141 -18.58 -0.22 -10.68
N ALA A 142 -19.14 -0.25 -11.90
CA ALA A 142 -20.39 0.42 -12.22
C ALA A 142 -21.56 -0.09 -11.33
N ARG A 143 -21.66 -1.41 -11.13
CA ARG A 143 -22.64 -2.02 -10.21
C ARG A 143 -22.48 -1.51 -8.78
N ALA A 144 -21.26 -1.41 -8.30
CA ALA A 144 -20.97 -0.93 -6.94
C ALA A 144 -21.37 0.55 -6.76
N LEU A 145 -21.08 1.39 -7.76
CA LEU A 145 -21.35 2.84 -7.71
C LEU A 145 -22.81 3.20 -7.98
N ALA A 146 -23.52 2.43 -8.81
CA ALA A 146 -24.92 2.70 -9.18
C ALA A 146 -25.84 2.83 -7.96
N SER A 147 -25.54 2.11 -6.88
CA SER A 147 -26.31 2.15 -5.63
C SER A 147 -26.07 3.41 -4.80
N LYS A 148 -25.16 4.31 -5.19
CA LYS A 148 -24.69 5.46 -4.39
C LYS A 148 -24.38 5.05 -2.94
N PRO A 149 -23.38 4.18 -2.73
CA PRO A 149 -23.09 3.62 -1.42
C PRO A 149 -22.52 4.69 -0.48
N ARG A 150 -22.68 4.47 0.84
CA ARG A 150 -22.03 5.27 1.90
C ARG A 150 -20.52 5.01 1.98
N ALA A 151 -20.08 3.84 1.51
CA ALA A 151 -18.67 3.46 1.43
C ALA A 151 -18.45 2.44 0.30
N LEU A 152 -17.26 2.45 -0.28
CA LEU A 152 -16.81 1.53 -1.32
C LEU A 152 -15.67 0.68 -0.78
N LEU A 153 -15.79 -0.64 -0.89
CA LEU A 153 -14.76 -1.60 -0.53
C LEU A 153 -14.34 -2.36 -1.77
N LEU A 154 -13.03 -2.48 -2.00
CA LEU A 154 -12.49 -3.23 -3.14
C LEU A 154 -11.47 -4.25 -2.63
N ASP A 155 -11.68 -5.52 -2.96
CA ASP A 155 -10.77 -6.62 -2.60
C ASP A 155 -9.99 -7.06 -3.83
N GLU A 156 -8.72 -6.66 -3.92
CA GLU A 156 -7.77 -6.96 -5.00
C GLU A 156 -8.37 -6.80 -6.41
N PRO A 157 -9.01 -5.64 -6.72
CA PRO A 157 -9.86 -5.53 -7.91
C PRO A 157 -9.13 -5.71 -9.23
N PHE A 158 -7.80 -5.54 -9.29
CA PHE A 158 -7.02 -5.63 -10.53
C PHE A 158 -6.08 -6.84 -10.58
N SER A 159 -6.12 -7.75 -9.60
CA SER A 159 -5.18 -8.87 -9.47
C SER A 159 -5.24 -9.87 -10.64
N SER A 160 -6.42 -10.07 -11.24
CA SER A 160 -6.64 -11.03 -12.33
C SER A 160 -6.29 -10.50 -13.72
N LEU A 161 -5.79 -9.26 -13.83
CA LEU A 161 -5.52 -8.60 -15.11
C LEU A 161 -4.04 -8.63 -15.48
N ASP A 162 -3.75 -8.61 -16.78
CA ASP A 162 -2.38 -8.41 -17.29
C ASP A 162 -1.84 -7.01 -16.97
N ALA A 163 -0.53 -6.82 -17.01
CA ALA A 163 0.11 -5.59 -16.58
C ALA A 163 -0.28 -4.34 -17.42
N PRO A 164 -0.40 -4.38 -18.77
CA PRO A 164 -0.85 -3.24 -19.55
C PRO A 164 -2.28 -2.80 -19.21
N LEU A 165 -3.21 -3.75 -19.15
CA LEU A 165 -4.63 -3.48 -18.84
C LEU A 165 -4.80 -3.00 -17.40
N ARG A 166 -4.04 -3.55 -16.46
CA ARG A 166 -4.02 -3.12 -15.06
C ARG A 166 -3.64 -1.65 -14.94
N LYS A 167 -2.59 -1.21 -15.65
CA LYS A 167 -2.14 0.19 -15.64
C LYS A 167 -3.19 1.15 -16.21
N GLU A 168 -3.89 0.76 -17.26
CA GLU A 168 -4.98 1.53 -17.84
C GLU A 168 -6.15 1.67 -16.85
N LEU A 169 -6.62 0.55 -16.30
CA LEU A 169 -7.77 0.53 -15.39
C LEU A 169 -7.52 1.24 -14.07
N ARG A 170 -6.29 1.24 -13.55
CA ARG A 170 -5.92 2.05 -12.38
C ARG A 170 -6.13 3.55 -12.65
N ARG A 171 -5.73 4.05 -13.82
CA ARG A 171 -5.93 5.47 -14.20
C ARG A 171 -7.42 5.81 -14.33
N GLU A 172 -8.17 4.95 -15.00
CA GLU A 172 -9.63 5.13 -15.13
C GLU A 172 -10.33 5.09 -13.77
N PHE A 173 -9.89 4.20 -12.89
CA PHE A 173 -10.42 4.14 -11.53
C PHE A 173 -10.21 5.47 -10.77
N LEU A 174 -9.05 6.10 -10.90
CA LEU A 174 -8.80 7.42 -10.32
C LEU A 174 -9.77 8.49 -10.86
N GLU A 175 -10.04 8.49 -12.17
CA GLU A 175 -11.01 9.41 -12.77
C GLU A 175 -12.44 9.15 -12.24
N ILE A 176 -12.82 7.90 -12.04
CA ILE A 176 -14.11 7.52 -11.47
C ILE A 176 -14.17 7.94 -10.00
N ARG A 177 -13.12 7.71 -9.24
CA ARG A 177 -13.02 8.06 -7.82
C ARG A 177 -13.10 9.56 -7.57
N SER A 178 -12.46 10.38 -8.41
CA SER A 178 -12.49 11.84 -8.27
C SER A 178 -13.91 12.44 -8.34
N ARG A 179 -14.88 11.69 -8.85
CA ARG A 179 -16.30 12.09 -8.95
C ARG A 179 -17.17 11.52 -7.83
N SER A 180 -16.59 10.77 -6.90
CA SER A 180 -17.32 10.11 -5.82
C SER A 180 -16.85 10.58 -4.46
N ASP A 181 -17.78 11.05 -3.64
CA ASP A 181 -17.54 11.47 -2.26
C ASP A 181 -17.50 10.30 -1.26
N ALA A 182 -17.83 9.06 -1.67
CA ALA A 182 -17.85 7.92 -0.80
C ALA A 182 -16.41 7.58 -0.33
N PRO A 183 -16.14 7.36 0.96
CA PRO A 183 -14.86 6.84 1.42
C PRO A 183 -14.61 5.46 0.81
N CYS A 184 -13.34 5.16 0.49
CA CYS A 184 -12.96 3.92 -0.14
C CYS A 184 -11.90 3.19 0.66
N VAL A 185 -12.12 1.90 0.93
CA VAL A 185 -11.08 0.98 1.41
C VAL A 185 -10.69 0.08 0.25
N PHE A 186 -9.43 0.17 -0.14
CA PHE A 186 -8.86 -0.55 -1.28
C PHE A 186 -7.85 -1.57 -0.78
N VAL A 187 -8.14 -2.85 -0.91
CA VAL A 187 -7.23 -3.94 -0.50
C VAL A 187 -6.37 -4.37 -1.67
N THR A 188 -5.07 -4.46 -1.44
CA THR A 188 -4.11 -5.01 -2.40
C THR A 188 -2.87 -5.55 -1.68
N HIS A 189 -2.13 -6.43 -2.34
CA HIS A 189 -0.79 -6.83 -1.95
C HIS A 189 0.30 -6.15 -2.80
N ASP A 190 -0.09 -5.40 -3.82
CA ASP A 190 0.79 -4.67 -4.74
C ASP A 190 1.05 -3.26 -4.22
N ARG A 191 2.31 -2.98 -3.87
CA ARG A 191 2.77 -1.69 -3.32
C ARG A 191 2.64 -0.55 -4.34
N GLU A 192 2.92 -0.83 -5.62
CA GLU A 192 2.81 0.16 -6.69
C GLU A 192 1.35 0.53 -6.94
N GLU A 193 0.46 -0.47 -6.84
CA GLU A 193 -0.96 -0.24 -6.97
C GLU A 193 -1.47 0.69 -5.86
N ALA A 194 -1.12 0.38 -4.60
CA ALA A 194 -1.48 1.22 -3.46
C ALA A 194 -0.93 2.64 -3.62
N ALA A 195 0.33 2.79 -4.07
CA ALA A 195 0.95 4.09 -4.31
C ALA A 195 0.24 4.95 -5.37
N ILE A 196 -0.40 4.29 -6.36
CA ILE A 196 -1.10 4.99 -7.43
C ILE A 196 -2.53 5.38 -7.01
N VAL A 197 -3.25 4.49 -6.33
CA VAL A 197 -4.71 4.64 -6.13
C VAL A 197 -5.10 5.25 -4.80
N ALA A 198 -4.22 5.26 -3.81
CA ALA A 198 -4.55 5.68 -2.45
C ALA A 198 -4.07 7.08 -2.10
N ASP A 199 -4.77 7.72 -1.17
CA ASP A 199 -4.34 8.94 -0.49
C ASP A 199 -3.49 8.59 0.74
N ARG A 200 -3.88 7.51 1.46
CA ARG A 200 -3.16 6.96 2.60
C ARG A 200 -3.08 5.45 2.51
N ILE A 201 -2.06 4.89 3.14
CA ILE A 201 -1.84 3.45 3.25
C ILE A 201 -1.90 3.03 4.72
N ALA A 202 -2.66 1.98 5.01
CA ALA A 202 -2.62 1.24 6.26
C ALA A 202 -1.93 -0.10 6.01
N LEU A 203 -0.75 -0.28 6.59
CA LEU A 203 0.03 -1.52 6.50
C LEU A 203 -0.46 -2.50 7.57
N ILE A 204 -0.93 -3.67 7.13
CA ILE A 204 -1.41 -4.72 8.03
C ILE A 204 -0.48 -5.94 8.00
N ALA A 205 -0.09 -6.44 9.16
CA ALA A 205 0.64 -7.68 9.32
C ALA A 205 0.22 -8.40 10.60
N GLY A 206 0.16 -9.74 10.56
CA GLY A 206 -0.26 -10.55 11.72
C GLY A 206 -1.60 -10.13 12.33
N GLY A 207 -2.56 -9.70 11.49
CA GLY A 207 -3.88 -9.26 11.91
C GLY A 207 -3.93 -7.85 12.54
N ARG A 208 -2.86 -7.07 12.52
CA ARG A 208 -2.79 -5.74 13.16
C ARG A 208 -2.33 -4.68 12.18
N ILE A 209 -2.86 -3.47 12.33
CA ILE A 209 -2.34 -2.30 11.64
C ILE A 209 -0.98 -1.95 12.27
N ILE A 210 0.07 -2.04 11.46
CA ILE A 210 1.44 -1.75 11.88
C ILE A 210 1.72 -0.24 11.77
N GLU A 211 1.28 0.34 10.67
CA GLU A 211 1.51 1.75 10.38
C GLU A 211 0.42 2.28 9.45
N THR A 212 0.02 3.53 9.64
CA THR A 212 -0.86 4.26 8.73
C THR A 212 -0.27 5.64 8.45
N ALA A 213 -0.04 5.95 7.17
CA ALA A 213 0.56 7.21 6.75
C ALA A 213 0.05 7.61 5.36
N SER A 214 0.36 8.84 4.92
CA SER A 214 0.21 9.21 3.51
C SER A 214 1.11 8.33 2.64
N VAL A 215 0.76 8.18 1.34
CA VAL A 215 1.59 7.42 0.40
C VAL A 215 3.03 7.92 0.42
N ARG A 216 3.24 9.22 0.39
CA ARG A 216 4.58 9.80 0.40
C ARG A 216 5.36 9.43 1.66
N GLU A 217 4.76 9.64 2.83
CA GLU A 217 5.44 9.38 4.12
C GLU A 217 5.83 7.91 4.27
N ILE A 218 4.95 6.95 3.93
CA ILE A 218 5.23 5.53 4.14
C ILE A 218 6.38 5.02 3.26
N PHE A 219 6.64 5.67 2.12
CA PHE A 219 7.78 5.34 1.25
C PHE A 219 9.06 6.08 1.61
N SER A 220 8.99 7.39 1.99
CA SER A 220 10.17 8.21 2.26
C SER A 220 10.59 8.24 3.73
N GLU A 221 9.64 8.10 4.66
CA GLU A 221 9.84 8.24 6.10
C GLU A 221 9.07 7.18 6.91
N PRO A 222 9.24 5.89 6.60
CA PRO A 222 8.59 4.82 7.35
C PRO A 222 8.99 4.87 8.82
N LYS A 223 8.03 4.65 9.73
CA LYS A 223 8.25 4.69 11.18
C LYS A 223 8.67 3.36 11.76
N THR A 224 8.34 2.27 11.05
CA THR A 224 8.62 0.91 11.49
C THR A 224 9.59 0.20 10.56
N GLU A 225 10.44 -0.68 11.12
CA GLU A 225 11.33 -1.53 10.32
C GLU A 225 10.53 -2.36 9.31
N PHE A 226 9.36 -2.88 9.73
CA PHE A 226 8.51 -3.67 8.87
C PHE A 226 8.02 -2.87 7.65
N ALA A 227 7.58 -1.63 7.85
CA ALA A 227 7.14 -0.77 6.75
C ALA A 227 8.31 -0.45 5.79
N ALA A 228 9.46 -0.08 6.34
CA ALA A 228 10.67 0.22 5.57
C ALA A 228 11.09 -0.98 4.68
N ARG A 229 11.10 -2.18 5.23
CA ARG A 229 11.42 -3.40 4.47
C ARG A 229 10.31 -3.81 3.51
N PHE A 230 9.06 -3.69 3.93
CA PHE A 230 7.91 -4.08 3.11
C PHE A 230 7.79 -3.22 1.85
N PHE A 231 7.91 -1.90 1.96
CA PHE A 231 7.81 -1.02 0.79
C PHE A 231 9.08 -1.01 -0.06
N GLY A 232 10.24 -1.38 0.50
CA GLY A 232 11.49 -1.54 -0.26
C GLY A 232 12.01 -0.26 -0.92
N ALA A 233 11.59 0.91 -0.41
CA ALA A 233 11.98 2.21 -0.96
C ALA A 233 13.34 2.71 -0.44
N GLY A 234 14.10 1.85 0.24
CA GLY A 234 15.42 2.19 0.80
C GLY A 234 16.08 1.00 1.49
N GLN A 235 17.14 1.30 2.23
CA GLN A 235 17.93 0.32 2.98
C GLN A 235 17.70 0.44 4.48
N VAL A 236 17.49 -0.69 5.13
CA VAL A 236 17.38 -0.77 6.60
C VAL A 236 18.62 -1.44 7.14
N LEU A 237 19.36 -0.71 7.96
CA LEU A 237 20.64 -1.15 8.49
C LEU A 237 20.66 -1.08 10.03
N PRO A 238 21.33 -2.02 10.70
CA PRO A 238 21.55 -1.92 12.13
C PRO A 238 22.50 -0.76 12.43
N CYS A 239 22.29 -0.13 13.58
CA CYS A 239 23.21 0.89 14.03
C CYS A 239 23.38 0.86 15.55
N ARG A 240 24.37 1.59 16.04
CA ARG A 240 24.60 1.85 17.46
C ARG A 240 24.70 3.35 17.68
N VAL A 241 23.91 3.88 18.58
CA VAL A 241 24.01 5.29 19.01
C VAL A 241 25.32 5.50 19.75
N LEU A 242 26.14 6.42 19.28
CA LEU A 242 27.40 6.83 19.90
C LEU A 242 27.18 8.02 20.80
N GLU A 243 26.56 9.08 20.30
CA GLU A 243 26.36 10.34 20.99
C GLU A 243 25.06 11.03 20.56
N LYS A 244 24.40 11.68 21.50
CA LYS A 244 23.28 12.61 21.20
C LYS A 244 23.88 13.99 20.94
N ARG A 245 23.62 14.59 19.76
CA ARG A 245 24.00 15.96 19.39
C ARG A 245 22.81 16.90 19.41
N HIS A 246 23.05 18.19 19.24
CA HIS A 246 22.01 19.23 19.31
C HIS A 246 20.89 18.99 18.28
N GLU A 247 21.22 18.51 17.09
CA GLU A 247 20.27 18.32 15.97
C GLU A 247 20.05 16.86 15.57
N GLY A 248 20.39 15.88 16.44
CA GLY A 248 20.22 14.46 16.13
C GLY A 248 21.15 13.54 16.90
N PHE A 249 21.51 12.45 16.26
CA PHE A 249 22.36 11.40 16.86
C PHE A 249 23.51 11.05 15.93
N GLU A 250 24.70 10.89 16.50
CA GLU A 250 25.80 10.22 15.83
C GLU A 250 25.69 8.72 16.05
N VAL A 251 25.71 7.95 14.98
CA VAL A 251 25.55 6.49 15.02
C VAL A 251 26.69 5.80 14.29
N SER A 252 27.12 4.66 14.82
CA SER A 252 27.96 3.70 14.11
C SER A 252 27.08 2.72 13.35
N SER A 253 27.38 2.49 12.09
CA SER A 253 26.65 1.58 11.20
C SER A 253 27.62 0.80 10.30
N PRO A 254 27.16 -0.20 9.54
CA PRO A 254 27.97 -0.86 8.51
C PRO A 254 28.53 0.08 7.44
N LEU A 255 27.98 1.28 7.29
CA LEU A 255 28.44 2.33 6.40
C LEU A 255 29.41 3.34 7.10
N GLY A 256 29.86 3.02 8.31
CA GLY A 256 30.67 3.86 9.16
C GLY A 256 29.85 4.75 10.09
N ILE A 257 30.47 5.86 10.54
CA ILE A 257 29.80 6.81 11.43
C ILE A 257 28.91 7.72 10.60
N LEU A 258 27.64 7.81 10.95
CA LEU A 258 26.61 8.63 10.27
C LEU A 258 25.93 9.57 11.26
N THR A 259 25.39 10.67 10.76
CA THR A 259 24.52 11.58 11.52
C THR A 259 23.06 11.30 11.13
N VAL A 260 22.21 11.06 12.12
CA VAL A 260 20.77 10.84 11.95
C VAL A 260 20.03 12.03 12.53
N MET A 261 19.39 12.81 11.68
CA MET A 261 18.62 13.98 12.07
C MET A 261 17.25 13.52 12.57
N THR A 262 17.01 13.60 13.87
CA THR A 262 15.72 13.22 14.46
C THR A 262 15.41 14.15 15.62
N PRO A 263 14.23 14.79 15.63
CA PRO A 263 13.85 15.74 16.69
C PRO A 263 13.37 15.09 17.98
N SER A 264 13.15 13.77 18.04
CA SER A 264 12.55 13.09 19.18
C SER A 264 13.51 12.18 19.93
N GLU A 265 13.18 11.88 21.20
CA GLU A 265 13.87 10.86 21.96
C GLU A 265 13.70 9.50 21.29
N PHE A 266 14.82 8.92 20.90
CA PHE A 266 14.87 7.57 20.36
C PHE A 266 15.35 6.62 21.45
N ASN A 267 14.53 5.65 21.81
CA ASN A 267 14.87 4.61 22.78
C ASN A 267 14.50 3.26 22.20
N SER A 268 15.52 2.53 21.74
CA SER A 268 15.39 1.15 21.22
C SER A 268 16.60 0.33 21.66
N GLU A 269 16.35 -0.91 22.07
CA GLU A 269 17.43 -1.86 22.41
C GLU A 269 18.22 -2.29 21.18
N LYS A 270 17.57 -2.27 19.99
CA LYS A 270 18.18 -2.64 18.70
C LYS A 270 17.87 -1.54 17.68
N PRO A 271 18.62 -0.43 17.72
CA PRO A 271 18.36 0.67 16.82
C PRO A 271 18.65 0.30 15.36
N MET A 272 17.72 0.63 14.50
CA MET A 272 17.83 0.48 13.04
C MET A 272 17.72 1.85 12.39
N ILE A 273 18.45 2.05 11.31
CA ILE A 273 18.32 3.23 10.44
C ILE A 273 17.77 2.83 9.08
N PHE A 274 16.93 3.69 8.55
CA PHE A 274 16.44 3.65 7.18
C PHE A 274 17.09 4.75 6.36
N ILE A 275 17.57 4.39 5.17
CA ILE A 275 18.13 5.31 4.19
C ILE A 275 17.32 5.12 2.91
N PRO A 276 16.53 6.10 2.47
CA PRO A 276 15.73 5.98 1.25
C PRO A 276 16.61 5.85 0.02
N CYS A 277 16.09 5.26 -1.07
CA CYS A 277 16.87 5.05 -2.30
C CYS A 277 17.42 6.34 -2.89
N GLU A 278 16.68 7.43 -2.81
CA GLU A 278 17.12 8.76 -3.24
C GLU A 278 18.25 9.36 -2.40
N GLY A 279 18.48 8.80 -1.22
CA GLY A 279 19.59 9.16 -0.33
C GLY A 279 20.94 8.58 -0.76
N PHE A 280 20.99 7.76 -1.83
CA PHE A 280 22.23 7.18 -2.36
C PHE A 280 22.61 7.79 -3.70
N SER A 281 23.91 7.94 -3.94
CA SER A 281 24.45 8.38 -5.25
C SER A 281 25.72 7.60 -5.57
N PHE A 282 25.83 7.21 -6.83
CA PHE A 282 27.05 6.61 -7.40
C PHE A 282 28.02 7.65 -7.96
N ASN A 283 27.60 8.90 -8.02
CA ASN A 283 28.44 10.00 -8.49
C ASN A 283 29.09 10.71 -7.32
N ASN A 284 30.30 11.18 -7.51
CA ASN A 284 30.99 12.01 -6.52
C ASN A 284 30.20 13.29 -6.28
N LEU A 285 29.62 13.41 -5.09
CA LEU A 285 28.89 14.57 -4.61
C LEU A 285 29.65 15.15 -3.42
N ASP A 286 30.65 16.02 -3.72
CA ASP A 286 31.36 16.79 -2.69
C ASP A 286 30.47 17.94 -2.20
N LYS A 287 29.39 17.58 -1.51
CA LYS A 287 28.39 18.50 -0.95
C LYS A 287 28.33 18.33 0.57
N ALA A 288 28.09 19.43 1.27
CA ALA A 288 27.84 19.38 2.72
C ALA A 288 26.66 18.45 3.04
N GLY A 289 26.83 17.59 4.05
CA GLY A 289 25.82 16.61 4.45
C GLY A 289 25.91 15.25 3.73
N TRP A 290 26.69 15.14 2.67
CA TRP A 290 26.97 13.88 1.99
C TRP A 290 28.21 13.20 2.56
N LYS A 291 28.15 11.88 2.68
CA LYS A 291 29.28 11.06 3.14
C LYS A 291 29.51 9.92 2.19
N ASN A 292 30.78 9.68 1.84
CA ASN A 292 31.12 8.54 1.02
C ASN A 292 31.45 7.31 1.86
N PHE A 293 31.24 6.14 1.29
CA PHE A 293 31.73 4.86 1.78
C PHE A 293 32.08 3.95 0.60
N ASN A 294 32.98 3.01 0.84
CA ASN A 294 33.40 2.05 -0.16
C ASN A 294 32.67 0.71 0.02
N ALA A 295 32.11 0.18 -1.05
CA ALA A 295 31.43 -1.11 -1.05
C ALA A 295 31.94 -1.97 -2.21
N ARG A 296 31.89 -3.30 -2.03
CA ARG A 296 32.25 -4.25 -3.07
C ARG A 296 31.02 -4.61 -3.89
N VAL A 297 31.08 -4.45 -5.21
CA VAL A 297 30.05 -4.91 -6.12
C VAL A 297 30.07 -6.44 -6.19
N THR A 298 28.98 -7.10 -5.84
CA THR A 298 28.87 -8.56 -5.92
C THR A 298 28.09 -9.02 -7.15
N ASN A 299 27.16 -8.21 -7.62
CA ASN A 299 26.38 -8.47 -8.80
C ASN A 299 25.78 -7.17 -9.38
N SER A 300 25.53 -7.14 -10.67
CA SER A 300 24.76 -6.08 -11.31
C SER A 300 23.84 -6.69 -12.37
N ILE A 301 22.55 -6.35 -12.33
CA ILE A 301 21.52 -6.91 -13.22
C ILE A 301 20.76 -5.76 -13.89
N PHE A 302 20.73 -5.78 -15.22
CA PHE A 302 19.94 -4.84 -16.00
C PHE A 302 18.47 -5.27 -16.05
N GLU A 303 17.58 -4.41 -15.49
CA GLU A 303 16.14 -4.65 -15.41
C GLU A 303 15.35 -3.72 -16.36
N GLY A 304 15.83 -3.59 -17.60
CA GLY A 304 15.19 -2.80 -18.64
C GLY A 304 15.40 -1.29 -18.51
N SER A 305 14.86 -0.63 -17.49
CA SER A 305 14.97 0.82 -17.29
C SER A 305 15.96 1.21 -16.19
N LYS A 306 16.40 0.28 -15.36
CA LYS A 306 17.32 0.50 -14.24
C LYS A 306 18.36 -0.63 -14.19
N LEU A 307 19.49 -0.34 -13.56
CA LEU A 307 20.51 -1.30 -13.22
C LEU A 307 20.42 -1.60 -11.72
N SER A 308 20.11 -2.84 -11.36
CA SER A 308 20.13 -3.29 -9.97
C SER A 308 21.54 -3.70 -9.59
N VAL A 309 22.13 -3.05 -8.58
CA VAL A 309 23.51 -3.28 -8.13
C VAL A 309 23.49 -3.84 -6.73
N LYS A 310 23.98 -5.06 -6.58
CA LYS A 310 24.13 -5.71 -5.27
C LYS A 310 25.51 -5.41 -4.70
N LEU A 311 25.51 -4.82 -3.53
CA LEU A 311 26.69 -4.34 -2.83
C LEU A 311 26.93 -5.15 -1.56
N LEU A 312 28.19 -5.39 -1.25
CA LEU A 312 28.63 -6.01 -0.03
C LEU A 312 29.39 -4.98 0.81
N LEU A 313 28.96 -4.79 2.04
CA LEU A 313 29.62 -3.91 3.00
C LEU A 313 30.78 -4.61 3.72
N PRO A 314 31.79 -3.85 4.17
CA PRO A 314 32.83 -4.39 5.03
C PRO A 314 32.23 -4.88 6.35
N PRO A 315 32.93 -5.83 7.04
CA PRO A 315 32.51 -6.30 8.36
C PRO A 315 32.34 -5.11 9.32
N TRP A 316 31.22 -5.09 10.04
CA TRP A 316 30.94 -4.06 11.04
C TRP A 316 31.00 -4.65 12.46
N VAL A 317 31.62 -3.91 13.38
CA VAL A 317 31.77 -4.29 14.78
C VAL A 317 30.72 -3.51 15.59
N SER A 318 29.69 -4.18 16.04
CA SER A 318 28.77 -3.63 17.02
C SER A 318 29.39 -3.72 18.41
N GLY A 319 29.97 -2.67 18.93
CA GLY A 319 30.66 -2.49 20.21
C GLY A 319 30.54 -3.63 21.25
N GLN A 320 31.52 -3.86 22.03
CA GLN A 320 31.90 -5.02 22.87
C GLN A 320 32.55 -6.20 22.13
N ASN A 321 33.39 -5.91 21.09
CA ASN A 321 34.19 -6.92 20.35
C ASN A 321 33.38 -8.09 19.72
N GLN A 322 32.09 -8.03 19.63
CA GLN A 322 31.32 -8.95 18.79
C GLN A 322 31.34 -8.45 17.35
N ILE A 323 32.23 -9.05 16.56
CA ILE A 323 32.14 -8.92 15.09
C ILE A 323 30.80 -9.53 14.71
N VAL A 324 29.88 -8.70 14.23
CA VAL A 324 28.69 -9.20 13.55
C VAL A 324 29.19 -9.74 12.20
N ASN A 325 29.48 -11.04 12.18
CA ASN A 325 30.01 -11.75 11.00
C ASN A 325 29.00 -11.86 9.86
N GLU A 326 27.83 -11.24 9.97
CA GLU A 326 26.88 -11.18 8.86
C GLU A 326 27.36 -10.17 7.83
N GLN A 327 27.75 -10.70 6.67
CA GLN A 327 28.04 -9.89 5.49
C GLN A 327 26.74 -9.18 5.08
N ILE A 328 26.61 -7.92 5.44
CA ILE A 328 25.45 -7.11 5.07
C ILE A 328 25.57 -6.80 3.60
N SER A 329 24.60 -7.27 2.83
CA SER A 329 24.44 -6.90 1.42
C SER A 329 23.15 -6.14 1.23
N PHE A 330 23.17 -5.17 0.32
CA PHE A 330 21.98 -4.44 -0.09
C PHE A 330 21.99 -4.15 -1.59
N GLU A 331 20.86 -3.78 -2.13
CA GLU A 331 20.65 -3.58 -3.54
C GLU A 331 20.23 -2.14 -3.80
N LEU A 332 20.88 -1.48 -4.74
CA LEU A 332 20.57 -0.12 -5.15
C LEU A 332 20.23 -0.09 -6.64
N ALA A 333 19.26 0.74 -7.01
CA ALA A 333 18.98 1.05 -8.40
C ALA A 333 19.94 2.13 -8.91
N ALA A 334 20.67 1.84 -9.97
CA ALA A 334 21.52 2.76 -10.67
C ALA A 334 20.94 3.15 -12.03
N ASN A 335 21.34 4.30 -12.54
CA ASN A 335 21.07 4.66 -13.93
C ASN A 335 21.84 3.70 -14.86
N PRO A 336 21.22 3.13 -15.92
CA PRO A 336 21.90 2.23 -16.85
C PRO A 336 23.14 2.82 -17.53
N ARG A 337 23.29 4.14 -17.51
CA ARG A 337 24.47 4.85 -18.06
C ARG A 337 25.61 5.04 -17.06
N GLU A 338 25.39 4.70 -15.79
CA GLU A 338 26.44 4.78 -14.78
C GLU A 338 27.48 3.66 -14.99
N LYS A 339 28.74 4.02 -14.82
CA LYS A 339 29.85 3.06 -14.92
C LYS A 339 29.95 2.27 -13.60
N ILE A 340 29.28 1.14 -13.55
CA ILE A 340 29.37 0.22 -12.42
C ILE A 340 30.53 -0.75 -12.67
N PRO A 341 31.43 -0.97 -11.70
CA PRO A 341 32.48 -1.98 -11.81
C PRO A 341 31.91 -3.39 -12.04
N GLU A 342 32.71 -4.26 -12.66
CA GLU A 342 32.41 -5.67 -12.74
C GLU A 342 32.33 -6.33 -11.35
N SER A 343 31.68 -7.47 -11.26
CA SER A 343 31.59 -8.22 -10.01
C SER A 343 32.98 -8.45 -9.38
N GLY A 344 33.11 -8.11 -8.11
CA GLY A 344 34.35 -8.12 -7.34
C GLY A 344 35.08 -6.78 -7.25
N GLY A 345 34.72 -5.80 -8.06
CA GLY A 345 35.27 -4.44 -8.00
C GLY A 345 34.75 -3.63 -6.82
N ASN A 346 35.52 -2.69 -6.35
CA ASN A 346 35.10 -1.73 -5.33
C ASN A 346 34.53 -0.47 -5.97
N MET A 347 33.58 0.15 -5.25
CA MET A 347 32.88 1.33 -5.70
C MET A 347 32.63 2.29 -4.54
N ASP A 348 32.86 3.57 -4.78
CA ASP A 348 32.48 4.62 -3.84
C ASP A 348 31.01 4.98 -4.02
N ILE A 349 30.29 5.06 -2.91
CA ILE A 349 28.88 5.39 -2.85
C ILE A 349 28.71 6.55 -1.88
N TRP A 350 27.88 7.50 -2.26
CA TRP A 350 27.61 8.69 -1.47
C TRP A 350 26.24 8.62 -0.83
N ILE A 351 26.12 9.08 0.43
CA ILE A 351 24.87 9.07 1.21
C ILE A 351 24.54 10.48 1.66
N ASP A 352 23.32 10.90 1.41
CA ASP A 352 22.74 12.09 2.01
C ASP A 352 22.29 11.80 3.44
N GLN A 353 23.06 12.31 4.40
CA GLN A 353 22.77 12.07 5.82
C GLN A 353 21.50 12.78 6.30
N SER A 354 21.03 13.81 5.59
CA SER A 354 19.79 14.52 5.94
C SER A 354 18.52 13.67 5.76
N LEU A 355 18.62 12.62 4.94
CA LEU A 355 17.50 11.69 4.66
C LEU A 355 17.48 10.46 5.56
N ILE A 356 18.49 10.26 6.42
CA ILE A 356 18.56 9.09 7.30
C ILE A 356 17.56 9.24 8.45
N ARG A 357 16.78 8.18 8.72
CA ARG A 357 15.79 8.15 9.80
C ARG A 357 15.96 6.89 10.65
N PHE A 358 15.63 6.99 11.94
CA PHE A 358 15.42 5.79 12.75
C PHE A 358 14.10 5.11 12.40
N VAL A 359 14.09 3.77 12.43
CA VAL A 359 12.88 2.94 12.35
C VAL A 359 12.81 2.01 13.56
N ARG A 360 11.57 1.71 14.01
CA ARG A 360 11.27 0.90 15.22
C ARG A 360 10.83 -0.50 14.86
#